data_89ae255631aab84aa26c0196a826532a
#
_entry.id   89ae255631aab84aa26c0196a826532a
#
_cell.length_a   1.000
_cell.length_b   1.000
_cell.length_c   1.000
_cell.angle_alpha   90.00
_cell.angle_beta   90.00
_cell.angle_gamma   90.00
#
_symmetry.space_group_name_H-M   'P 1'
#
loop_
_entity.id
_entity.type
_entity.pdbx_description
1 polymer ?
#
loop_
_entity_poly.entity_id
_entity_poly.type
_entity_poly.pdbx_seq_one_letter_code
_entity_poly.pdbx_strand_id
1 'polypeptide(L)'
;MNSPETTGNFTADNGVSVFYRCRPAETERARLVLAHGLGEHSGRYDHVIDRLVGLGISVWAIDHQGHGQSSGSRGHIDRFDQYLKDLKQVVD
;
A
#
# COMPACT_ATOMS: atom_id res chain seq x y z
N MET A 1 -2.42 22.77 -2.15
CA MET A 1 -1.31 21.82 -2.02
C MET A 1 -1.77 20.62 -1.20
N ASN A 2 -1.50 19.42 -1.67
CA ASN A 2 -1.90 18.21 -0.95
C ASN A 2 -0.99 17.97 0.26
N SER A 3 -1.52 17.26 1.25
CA SER A 3 -0.76 16.87 2.42
C SER A 3 0.41 15.95 2.04
N PRO A 4 1.51 15.97 2.80
CA PRO A 4 2.65 15.10 2.50
C PRO A 4 2.30 13.63 2.68
N GLU A 5 3.07 12.79 2.01
CA GLU A 5 2.95 11.35 2.17
C GLU A 5 3.31 10.93 3.60
N THR A 6 2.53 10.02 4.14
CA THR A 6 2.87 9.35 5.39
C THR A 6 3.15 7.88 5.10
N THR A 7 4.04 7.30 5.87
CA THR A 7 4.40 5.89 5.72
C THR A 7 4.36 5.22 7.09
N GLY A 8 4.24 3.91 7.09
CA GLY A 8 4.28 3.14 8.31
C GLY A 8 4.32 1.66 8.02
N ASN A 9 4.26 0.89 9.07
CA ASN A 9 4.21 -0.56 8.98
C ASN A 9 3.12 -1.06 9.92
N PHE A 10 2.47 -2.14 9.53
CA PHE A 10 1.61 -2.87 10.44
C PHE A 10 2.05 -4.32 10.47
N THR A 11 1.70 -5.02 11.56
CA THR A 11 2.02 -6.43 11.69
C THR A 11 0.83 -7.24 11.19
N ALA A 12 1.05 -8.05 10.15
CA ALA A 12 0.03 -8.93 9.61
C ALA A 12 -0.26 -10.05 10.61
N ASP A 13 -1.35 -10.77 10.40
CA ASP A 13 -1.76 -11.85 11.30
C ASP A 13 -0.75 -12.99 11.38
N ASN A 14 0.11 -13.14 10.37
CA ASN A 14 1.19 -14.12 10.36
C ASN A 14 2.51 -13.58 10.95
N GLY A 15 2.50 -12.38 11.55
CA GLY A 15 3.66 -11.80 12.22
C GLY A 15 4.62 -11.02 11.31
N VAL A 16 4.36 -10.96 10.02
CA VAL A 16 5.23 -10.26 9.07
C VAL A 16 4.89 -8.76 9.08
N SER A 17 5.93 -7.91 9.03
CA SER A 17 5.75 -6.46 8.95
C SER A 17 5.44 -6.06 7.52
N VAL A 18 4.32 -5.37 7.33
CA VAL A 18 3.86 -4.90 6.01
C VAL A 18 3.98 -3.38 5.96
N PHE A 19 4.70 -2.90 4.96
CA PHE A 19 4.90 -1.47 4.74
C PHE A 19 3.71 -0.89 3.98
N TYR A 20 3.27 0.29 4.40
CA TYR A 20 2.24 1.02 3.67
C TYR A 20 2.62 2.48 3.54
N ARG A 21 2.00 3.14 2.57
CA ARG A 21 2.09 4.59 2.37
C ARG A 21 0.71 5.15 2.16
N CYS A 22 0.49 6.37 2.61
CA CYS A 22 -0.76 7.09 2.44
C CYS A 22 -0.48 8.48 1.90
N ARG A 23 -1.13 8.83 0.82
CA ARG A 23 -1.10 10.15 0.23
C ARG A 23 -2.49 10.75 0.31
N PRO A 24 -2.78 11.55 1.35
CA PRO A 24 -4.10 12.18 1.45
C PRO A 24 -4.24 13.33 0.45
N ALA A 25 -5.40 13.43 -0.17
CA ALA A 25 -5.74 14.56 -1.01
C ALA A 25 -6.15 15.75 -0.12
N GLU A 26 -5.83 16.97 -0.58
CA GLU A 26 -6.17 18.19 0.16
C GLU A 26 -7.67 18.33 0.38
N THR A 27 -8.45 18.10 -0.67
CA THR A 27 -9.90 18.04 -0.58
C THR A 27 -10.33 16.67 -1.07
N GLU A 28 -10.58 15.78 -0.13
CA GLU A 28 -10.83 14.39 -0.47
C GLU A 28 -12.21 14.20 -1.06
N ARG A 29 -12.27 13.65 -2.26
CA ARG A 29 -13.50 13.28 -2.97
C ARG A 29 -13.72 11.78 -2.95
N ALA A 30 -12.64 11.01 -2.84
CA ALA A 30 -12.68 9.55 -2.84
C ALA A 30 -11.41 9.00 -2.20
N ARG A 31 -11.44 7.73 -1.87
CA ARG A 31 -10.29 6.98 -1.36
C ARG A 31 -10.04 5.76 -2.22
N LEU A 32 -8.78 5.42 -2.41
CA LEU A 32 -8.38 4.28 -3.22
C LEU A 32 -7.30 3.49 -2.48
N VAL A 33 -7.43 2.17 -2.49
CA VAL A 33 -6.36 1.28 -2.02
C VAL A 33 -5.71 0.66 -3.25
N LEU A 34 -4.39 0.85 -3.38
CA LEU A 34 -3.62 0.37 -4.51
C LEU A 34 -2.81 -0.85 -4.11
N ALA A 35 -2.98 -1.94 -4.86
CA ALA A 35 -2.22 -3.16 -4.70
C ALA A 35 -1.35 -3.36 -5.94
N HIS A 36 -0.04 -3.55 -5.73
CA HIS A 36 0.88 -3.77 -6.84
C HIS A 36 0.81 -5.22 -7.34
N GLY A 37 1.39 -5.46 -8.52
CA GLY A 37 1.49 -6.80 -9.07
C GLY A 37 2.61 -7.61 -8.42
N LEU A 38 2.60 -8.91 -8.68
CA LEU A 38 3.62 -9.81 -8.17
C LEU A 38 4.99 -9.39 -8.71
N GLY A 39 5.98 -9.32 -7.84
CA GLY A 39 7.33 -8.89 -8.20
C GLY A 39 7.51 -7.38 -8.29
N GLU A 40 6.48 -6.60 -7.96
CA GLU A 40 6.54 -5.14 -7.98
C GLU A 40 6.61 -4.58 -6.55
N HIS A 41 6.37 -3.29 -6.40
CA HIS A 41 6.21 -2.60 -5.12
C HIS A 41 5.44 -1.31 -5.34
N SER A 42 4.90 -0.73 -4.25
CA SER A 42 4.04 0.45 -4.35
C SER A 42 4.75 1.67 -4.92
N GLY A 43 6.05 1.82 -4.68
CA GLY A 43 6.82 2.95 -5.18
C GLY A 43 6.85 3.06 -6.70
N ARG A 44 6.62 1.97 -7.41
CA ARG A 44 6.56 1.96 -8.86
C ARG A 44 5.39 2.78 -9.40
N TYR A 45 4.38 3.05 -8.57
CA TYR A 45 3.17 3.76 -8.98
C TYR A 45 3.13 5.20 -8.51
N ASP A 46 4.26 5.77 -8.08
CA ASP A 46 4.28 7.13 -7.53
C ASP A 46 3.68 8.16 -8.50
N HIS A 47 3.98 8.07 -9.79
CA HIS A 47 3.43 9.00 -10.77
C HIS A 47 1.90 8.86 -10.92
N VAL A 48 1.38 7.64 -10.78
CA VAL A 48 -0.07 7.41 -10.81
C VAL A 48 -0.71 7.98 -9.56
N ILE A 49 -0.07 7.76 -8.40
CA ILE A 49 -0.55 8.26 -7.12
C ILE A 49 -0.61 9.79 -7.14
N ASP A 50 0.45 10.45 -7.63
CA ASP A 50 0.48 11.91 -7.73
C ASP A 50 -0.70 12.44 -8.54
N ARG A 51 -1.02 11.78 -9.63
CA ARG A 51 -2.12 12.18 -10.50
C ARG A 51 -3.47 12.02 -9.82
N LEU A 52 -3.67 10.89 -9.14
CA LEU A 52 -4.92 10.61 -8.43
C LEU A 52 -5.12 11.61 -7.28
N VAL A 53 -4.08 11.88 -6.53
CA VAL A 53 -4.14 12.83 -5.42
C VAL A 53 -4.48 14.23 -5.93
N GLY A 54 -3.94 14.62 -7.07
CA GLY A 54 -4.29 15.91 -7.71
C GLY A 54 -5.75 15.99 -8.12
N LEU A 55 -6.42 14.85 -8.32
CA LEU A 55 -7.85 14.80 -8.65
C LEU A 55 -8.74 14.69 -7.41
N GLY A 56 -8.19 14.76 -6.22
CA GLY A 56 -8.94 14.65 -4.97
C GLY A 56 -9.13 13.24 -4.45
N ILE A 57 -8.31 12.30 -4.91
CA ILE A 57 -8.38 10.90 -4.47
C ILE A 57 -7.23 10.63 -3.52
N SER A 58 -7.55 10.34 -2.25
CA SER A 58 -6.55 9.88 -1.29
C SER A 58 -6.18 8.44 -1.60
N VAL A 59 -4.89 8.14 -1.59
CA VAL A 59 -4.40 6.81 -1.99
C VAL A 59 -3.67 6.15 -0.84
N TRP A 60 -4.07 4.93 -0.54
CA TRP A 60 -3.38 4.04 0.38
C TRP A 60 -2.76 2.93 -0.44
N ALA A 61 -1.46 2.71 -0.30
CA ALA A 61 -0.75 1.68 -1.05
C ALA A 61 0.06 0.84 -0.10
N ILE A 62 0.12 -0.47 -0.34
CA ILE A 62 0.92 -1.37 0.47
C ILE A 62 1.97 -2.04 -0.41
N ASP A 63 3.08 -2.44 0.21
CA ASP A 63 4.01 -3.40 -0.37
C ASP A 63 3.61 -4.78 0.17
N HIS A 64 3.23 -5.68 -0.71
CA HIS A 64 2.88 -7.06 -0.30
C HIS A 64 4.06 -7.71 0.43
N GLN A 65 3.76 -8.68 1.30
CA GLN A 65 4.80 -9.43 1.99
C GLN A 65 5.82 -9.96 0.99
N GLY A 66 7.12 -9.86 1.34
CA GLY A 66 8.20 -10.29 0.48
C GLY A 66 8.51 -9.34 -0.69
N HIS A 67 7.88 -8.16 -0.73
CA HIS A 67 8.07 -7.16 -1.80
C HIS A 67 8.41 -5.81 -1.22
N GLY A 68 9.11 -4.99 -1.99
CA GLY A 68 9.44 -3.62 -1.62
C GLY A 68 10.02 -3.50 -0.22
N GLN A 69 9.42 -2.67 0.62
CA GLN A 69 9.88 -2.41 1.99
C GLN A 69 9.20 -3.29 3.03
N SER A 70 8.30 -4.19 2.62
CA SER A 70 7.72 -5.15 3.55
C SER A 70 8.68 -6.28 3.84
N SER A 71 8.54 -6.87 5.03
CA SER A 71 9.32 -8.03 5.43
C SER A 71 8.77 -9.32 4.81
N GLY A 72 9.37 -10.44 5.13
CA GLY A 72 9.02 -11.74 4.59
C GLY A 72 10.06 -12.22 3.59
N SER A 73 9.98 -13.49 3.22
CA SER A 73 10.89 -14.05 2.21
C SER A 73 10.65 -13.38 0.88
N ARG A 74 11.74 -12.90 0.25
CA ARG A 74 11.63 -12.09 -0.97
C ARG A 74 10.92 -12.86 -2.09
N GLY A 75 9.81 -12.26 -2.57
CA GLY A 75 9.03 -12.85 -3.64
C GLY A 75 8.24 -14.09 -3.24
N HIS A 76 8.17 -14.40 -1.94
CA HIS A 76 7.53 -15.62 -1.46
C HIS A 76 6.41 -15.29 -0.47
N ILE A 77 5.37 -16.10 -0.50
CA ILE A 77 4.29 -16.08 0.49
C ILE A 77 3.78 -17.51 0.66
N ASP A 78 3.49 -17.89 1.92
CA ASP A 78 3.08 -19.27 2.22
C ASP A 78 1.70 -19.58 1.66
N ARG A 79 0.79 -18.61 1.72
CA ARG A 79 -0.58 -18.76 1.23
C ARG A 79 -0.98 -17.51 0.46
N PHE A 80 -1.54 -17.71 -0.72
CA PHE A 80 -1.97 -16.56 -1.56
C PHE A 80 -2.99 -15.67 -0.85
N ASP A 81 -3.88 -16.23 -0.04
CA ASP A 81 -4.88 -15.44 0.67
C ASP A 81 -4.27 -14.49 1.72
N GLN A 82 -2.99 -14.65 2.06
CA GLN A 82 -2.32 -13.70 2.95
C GLN A 82 -2.30 -12.28 2.34
N TYR A 83 -2.10 -12.17 1.03
CA TYR A 83 -2.17 -10.87 0.36
C TYR A 83 -3.54 -10.22 0.54
N LEU A 84 -4.61 -11.01 0.45
CA LEU A 84 -5.98 -10.51 0.63
C LEU A 84 -6.23 -10.08 2.07
N LYS A 85 -5.72 -10.82 3.04
CA LYS A 85 -5.83 -10.48 4.46
C LYS A 85 -5.11 -9.16 4.76
N ASP A 86 -3.91 -8.97 4.19
CA ASP A 86 -3.14 -7.75 4.38
C ASP A 86 -3.89 -6.55 3.81
N LEU A 87 -4.45 -6.68 2.60
CA LEU A 87 -5.24 -5.63 1.99
C LEU A 87 -6.47 -5.29 2.83
N LYS A 88 -7.17 -6.31 3.33
CA LYS A 88 -8.34 -6.12 4.17
C LYS A 88 -7.99 -5.36 5.44
N GLN A 89 -6.84 -5.64 6.04
CA GLN A 89 -6.38 -4.96 7.25
C GLN A 89 -6.15 -3.46 6.97
N VAL A 90 -5.63 -3.12 5.81
CA VAL A 90 -5.43 -1.72 5.40
C VAL A 90 -6.77 -1.03 5.19
N VAL A 91 -7.73 -1.70 4.55
CA VAL A 91 -9.05 -1.13 4.27
C VAL A 91 -9.84 -0.90 5.55
N ASP A 92 -9.78 -1.85 6.48
CA ASP A 92 -10.48 -1.76 7.76
C ASP A 92 -9.73 -0.83 8.72
#